data_9121d7d7f0c2f4a9d09ebfeba3516cb4
#
_entry.id   9121d7d7f0c2f4a9d09ebfeba3516cb4
#
_cell.length_a   1.000
_cell.length_b   1.000
_cell.length_c   1.000
_cell.angle_alpha   90.00
_cell.angle_beta   90.00
_cell.angle_gamma   90.00
#
_symmetry.space_group_name_H-M   'P 1'
#
loop_
_entity.id
_entity.type
_entity.pdbx_description
1 polymer ?
#
loop_
_entity_poly.entity_id
_entity_poly.type
_entity_poly.pdbx_seq_one_letter_code
_entity_poly.pdbx_strand_id
1 'polypeptide(L)'
;MTTNEVREYLKSYRNYKDRVAYIDNKVLNVHSIQYNNVKGRTSEPKTQNDYILMKEKCKKEMESIKQTVEKVNNITYRNILFYRYIECLSVYDIAEIMDYSLSTVRVYILKGITELANILEWCYSRFKAVLNLDKC
;
A
#
# COMPACT_ATOMS: atom_id res chain seq x y z
N MET A 1 9.09 -8.17 12.15
CA MET A 1 7.72 -7.65 12.06
C MET A 1 6.73 -8.70 12.53
N THR A 2 5.75 -8.30 13.33
CA THR A 2 4.65 -9.19 13.69
C THR A 2 3.64 -9.28 12.54
N THR A 3 2.77 -10.28 12.61
CA THR A 3 1.71 -10.43 11.60
C THR A 3 0.78 -9.21 11.57
N ASN A 4 0.50 -8.60 12.72
CA ASN A 4 -0.33 -7.40 12.79
C ASN A 4 0.34 -6.21 12.10
N GLU A 5 1.65 -6.03 12.29
CA GLU A 5 2.40 -4.96 11.64
C GLU A 5 2.41 -5.13 10.13
N VAL A 6 2.58 -6.38 9.65
CA VAL A 6 2.52 -6.67 8.22
C VAL A 6 1.14 -6.36 7.67
N ARG A 7 0.10 -6.75 8.40
CA ARG A 7 -1.28 -6.49 7.99
C ARG A 7 -1.55 -4.99 7.87
N GLU A 8 -1.12 -4.20 8.85
CA GLU A 8 -1.28 -2.75 8.82
C GLU A 8 -0.47 -2.13 7.68
N TYR A 9 0.72 -2.63 7.43
CA TYR A 9 1.54 -2.18 6.31
C TYR A 9 0.83 -2.43 4.97
N LEU A 10 0.26 -3.62 4.78
CA LEU A 10 -0.46 -3.95 3.57
C LEU A 10 -1.75 -3.13 3.42
N LYS A 11 -2.45 -2.89 4.53
CA LYS A 11 -3.65 -2.05 4.52
C LYS A 11 -3.36 -0.60 4.13
N SER A 12 -2.15 -0.12 4.39
CA SER A 12 -1.77 1.25 4.06
C SER A 12 -1.80 1.50 2.54
N TYR A 13 -1.71 0.47 1.72
CA TYR A 13 -1.82 0.60 0.27
C TYR A 13 -3.12 1.30 -0.14
N ARG A 14 -4.23 0.90 0.47
CA ARG A 14 -5.53 1.52 0.19
C ARG A 14 -5.53 3.00 0.54
N ASN A 15 -4.90 3.36 1.64
CA ASN A 15 -4.80 4.77 2.05
C ASN A 15 -4.01 5.58 1.02
N TYR A 16 -2.91 5.06 0.52
CA TYR A 16 -2.13 5.71 -0.53
C TYR A 16 -2.93 5.79 -1.83
N LYS A 17 -3.64 4.74 -2.19
CA LYS A 17 -4.49 4.70 -3.38
C LYS A 17 -5.58 5.78 -3.31
N ASP A 18 -6.26 5.89 -2.17
CA ASP A 18 -7.28 6.90 -1.95
C ASP A 18 -6.69 8.31 -2.00
N ARG A 19 -5.49 8.49 -1.45
CA ARG A 19 -4.79 9.77 -1.49
C ARG A 19 -4.41 10.17 -2.92
N VAL A 20 -3.96 9.22 -3.73
CA VAL A 20 -3.66 9.49 -5.14
C VAL A 20 -4.92 9.93 -5.88
N ALA A 21 -6.05 9.27 -5.65
CA ALA A 21 -7.33 9.65 -6.24
C ALA A 21 -7.75 11.06 -5.81
N TYR A 22 -7.58 11.38 -4.53
CA TYR A 22 -7.85 12.72 -4.01
C TYR A 22 -6.98 13.77 -4.69
N ILE A 23 -5.69 13.50 -4.84
CA ILE A 23 -4.74 14.41 -5.48
C ILE A 23 -5.13 14.62 -6.95
N ASP A 24 -5.47 13.56 -7.67
CA ASP A 24 -5.91 13.66 -9.06
C ASP A 24 -7.14 14.56 -9.20
N ASN A 25 -8.09 14.43 -8.29
CA ASN A 25 -9.27 15.30 -8.28
C ASN A 25 -8.90 16.75 -8.00
N LYS A 26 -7.96 16.99 -7.10
CA LYS A 26 -7.50 18.34 -6.78
C LYS A 26 -6.76 18.98 -7.95
N VAL A 27 -5.94 18.23 -8.66
CA VAL A 27 -5.23 18.74 -9.85
C VAL A 27 -6.23 19.13 -10.94
N LEU A 28 -7.24 18.32 -11.17
CA LEU A 28 -8.29 18.63 -12.13
C LEU A 28 -9.10 19.87 -11.72
N ASN A 29 -9.42 19.98 -10.43
CA ASN A 29 -10.21 21.10 -9.93
C ASN A 29 -9.45 22.42 -9.90
N VAL A 30 -8.13 22.39 -9.79
CA VAL A 30 -7.31 23.61 -9.83
C VAL A 30 -7.51 24.35 -11.15
N HIS A 31 -7.68 23.63 -12.25
CA HIS A 31 -7.94 24.26 -13.54
C HIS A 31 -9.32 24.91 -13.64
N SER A 32 -10.31 24.37 -12.94
CA SER A 32 -11.69 24.85 -13.05
C SER A 32 -12.04 25.96 -12.07
N ILE A 33 -11.33 26.09 -10.96
CA ILE A 33 -11.65 27.09 -9.91
C ILE A 33 -10.52 28.09 -9.66
N GLN A 34 -9.62 28.21 -10.61
CA GLN A 34 -8.47 29.08 -10.52
C GLN A 34 -8.82 30.53 -10.21
N TYR A 35 -9.87 31.04 -10.81
CA TYR A 35 -10.32 32.40 -10.60
C TYR A 35 -11.17 32.62 -9.35
N ASN A 36 -11.61 31.54 -8.71
CA ASN A 36 -12.39 31.58 -7.47
C ASN A 36 -11.51 31.61 -6.22
N ASN A 37 -10.24 31.38 -6.37
CA ASN A 37 -9.31 31.27 -5.26
C ASN A 37 -8.80 32.61 -4.74
N VAL A 38 -9.28 33.67 -5.28
CA VAL A 38 -8.73 35.02 -5.03
C VAL A 38 -9.18 35.57 -3.69
N LYS A 39 -10.15 34.99 -3.03
CA LYS A 39 -10.77 35.69 -1.90
C LYS A 39 -10.19 35.24 -0.56
N GLY A 40 -9.18 35.96 -0.11
CA GLY A 40 -8.83 36.08 1.29
C GLY A 40 -8.64 34.81 2.10
N ARG A 41 -8.17 33.77 1.51
CA ARG A 41 -7.86 32.57 2.27
C ARG A 41 -6.52 32.69 2.95
N THR A 42 -6.54 32.39 4.23
CA THR A 42 -5.34 32.47 5.05
C THR A 42 -4.36 31.33 4.82
N SER A 43 -4.83 30.20 4.33
CA SER A 43 -3.95 29.08 4.02
C SER A 43 -3.46 29.18 2.58
N GLU A 44 -2.16 29.00 2.39
CA GLU A 44 -1.59 29.00 1.07
C GLU A 44 -2.15 27.83 0.26
N PRO A 45 -2.71 28.05 -0.93
CA PRO A 45 -3.13 26.95 -1.78
C PRO A 45 -1.91 26.20 -2.27
N LYS A 46 -1.96 24.89 -2.19
CA LYS A 46 -0.89 24.06 -2.74
C LYS A 46 -0.85 24.23 -4.25
N THR A 47 0.35 24.36 -4.78
CA THR A 47 0.53 24.46 -6.22
C THR A 47 0.32 23.12 -6.88
N GLN A 48 0.12 23.11 -8.19
CA GLN A 48 0.02 21.89 -8.97
C GLN A 48 1.27 21.02 -8.80
N ASN A 49 2.44 21.66 -8.74
CA ASN A 49 3.70 20.95 -8.53
C ASN A 49 3.73 20.23 -7.19
N ASP A 50 3.20 20.85 -6.13
CA ASP A 50 3.13 20.23 -4.81
C ASP A 50 2.28 18.97 -4.84
N TYR A 51 1.15 18.99 -5.52
CA TYR A 51 0.28 17.83 -5.68
C TYR A 51 0.97 16.73 -6.48
N ILE A 52 1.69 17.09 -7.52
CA ILE A 52 2.43 16.11 -8.33
C ILE A 52 3.49 15.41 -7.50
N LEU A 53 4.24 16.17 -6.69
CA LEU A 53 5.26 15.59 -5.80
C LEU A 53 4.63 14.66 -4.76
N MET A 54 3.52 15.06 -4.17
CA MET A 54 2.79 14.21 -3.22
C MET A 54 2.32 12.91 -3.87
N LYS A 55 1.81 13.01 -5.09
CA LYS A 55 1.35 11.86 -5.86
C LYS A 55 2.49 10.88 -6.14
N GLU A 56 3.64 11.40 -6.58
CA GLU A 56 4.82 10.57 -6.83
C GLU A 56 5.29 9.84 -5.58
N LYS A 57 5.28 10.53 -4.44
CA LYS A 57 5.64 9.93 -3.16
C LYS A 57 4.70 8.80 -2.80
N CYS A 58 3.39 9.00 -2.95
CA CYS A 58 2.39 7.97 -2.71
C CYS A 58 2.57 6.78 -3.65
N LYS A 59 2.86 7.03 -4.92
CA LYS A 59 3.08 5.97 -5.90
C LYS A 59 4.31 5.13 -5.56
N LYS A 60 5.38 5.75 -5.05
CA LYS A 60 6.56 5.03 -4.61
C LYS A 60 6.24 4.09 -3.46
N GLU A 61 5.45 4.56 -2.50
CA GLU A 61 5.02 3.72 -1.38
C GLU A 61 4.13 2.56 -1.84
N MET A 62 3.22 2.84 -2.78
CA MET A 62 2.37 1.80 -3.36
C MET A 62 3.20 0.74 -4.07
N GLU A 63 4.18 1.14 -4.85
CA GLU A 63 5.07 0.22 -5.56
C GLU A 63 5.89 -0.62 -4.58
N SER A 64 6.37 0.00 -3.50
CA SER A 64 7.10 -0.71 -2.45
C SER A 64 6.24 -1.81 -1.82
N ILE A 65 4.98 -1.52 -1.55
CA ILE A 65 4.05 -2.50 -0.99
C ILE A 65 3.81 -3.65 -1.98
N LYS A 66 3.59 -3.34 -3.26
CA LYS A 66 3.43 -4.37 -4.30
C LYS A 66 4.63 -5.28 -4.38
N GLN A 67 5.82 -4.72 -4.40
CA GLN A 67 7.07 -5.48 -4.45
C GLN A 67 7.21 -6.37 -3.21
N THR A 68 6.78 -5.89 -2.07
CA THR A 68 6.80 -6.68 -0.84
C THR A 68 5.89 -7.90 -0.95
N VAL A 69 4.68 -7.73 -1.49
CA VAL A 69 3.75 -8.85 -1.71
C VAL A 69 4.36 -9.87 -2.68
N GLU A 70 5.06 -9.41 -3.69
CA GLU A 70 5.70 -10.28 -4.68
C GLU A 70 6.81 -11.16 -4.10
N LYS A 71 7.30 -10.84 -2.91
CA LYS A 71 8.31 -11.66 -2.22
C LYS A 71 7.74 -12.97 -1.66
N VAL A 72 6.43 -13.10 -1.57
CA VAL A 72 5.79 -14.33 -1.10
C VAL A 72 6.06 -15.44 -2.12
N ASN A 73 6.65 -16.53 -1.68
CA ASN A 73 7.05 -17.62 -2.56
C ASN A 73 5.87 -18.44 -3.07
N ASN A 74 4.88 -18.68 -2.21
CA ASN A 74 3.71 -19.45 -2.60
C ASN A 74 2.82 -18.62 -3.51
N ILE A 75 2.62 -19.10 -4.73
CA ILE A 75 1.89 -18.37 -5.77
C ILE A 75 0.42 -18.12 -5.36
N THR A 76 -0.20 -19.09 -4.71
CA THR A 76 -1.59 -18.99 -4.27
C THR A 76 -1.73 -17.92 -3.19
N TYR A 77 -0.84 -17.93 -2.18
CA TYR A 77 -0.85 -16.95 -1.10
C TYR A 77 -0.56 -15.55 -1.64
N ARG A 78 0.39 -15.44 -2.55
CA ARG A 78 0.74 -14.16 -3.19
C ARG A 78 -0.45 -13.58 -3.93
N ASN A 79 -1.15 -14.39 -4.72
CA ASN A 79 -2.31 -13.94 -5.48
C ASN A 79 -3.44 -13.50 -4.56
N ILE A 80 -3.69 -14.24 -3.48
CA ILE A 80 -4.72 -13.90 -2.50
C ILE A 80 -4.41 -12.58 -1.82
N LEU A 81 -3.16 -12.38 -1.39
CA LEU A 81 -2.73 -11.12 -0.78
C LEU A 81 -2.86 -9.97 -1.77
N PHE A 82 -2.50 -10.20 -3.03
CA PHE A 82 -2.63 -9.21 -4.07
C PHE A 82 -4.09 -8.79 -4.24
N TYR A 83 -4.99 -9.75 -4.38
CA TYR A 83 -6.42 -9.43 -4.50
C TYR A 83 -6.96 -8.69 -3.29
N ARG A 84 -6.55 -9.11 -2.09
CA ARG A 84 -7.08 -8.55 -0.84
C ARG A 84 -6.59 -7.14 -0.57
N TYR A 85 -5.30 -6.88 -0.76
CA TYR A 85 -4.67 -5.63 -0.33
C TYR A 85 -4.35 -4.67 -1.46
N ILE A 86 -3.98 -5.16 -2.62
CA ILE A 86 -3.65 -4.31 -3.76
C ILE A 86 -4.92 -3.93 -4.54
N GLU A 87 -5.75 -4.91 -4.86
CA GLU A 87 -7.01 -4.66 -5.54
C GLU A 87 -8.16 -4.33 -4.59
N CYS A 88 -7.93 -4.48 -3.30
CA CYS A 88 -8.88 -4.14 -2.24
C CYS A 88 -10.21 -4.89 -2.35
N LEU A 89 -10.15 -6.14 -2.78
CA LEU A 89 -11.34 -6.98 -2.91
C LEU A 89 -11.76 -7.55 -1.55
N SER A 90 -13.05 -7.80 -1.39
CA SER A 90 -13.56 -8.46 -0.20
C SER A 90 -13.21 -9.95 -0.22
N VAL A 91 -13.26 -10.58 0.96
CA VAL A 91 -13.02 -12.02 1.08
C VAL A 91 -14.03 -12.80 0.23
N TYR A 92 -15.27 -12.31 0.15
CA TYR A 92 -16.32 -12.93 -0.67
C TYR A 92 -15.97 -12.91 -2.16
N ASP A 93 -15.48 -11.77 -2.64
CA ASP A 93 -15.07 -11.61 -4.05
C ASP A 93 -13.91 -12.53 -4.39
N ILE A 94 -12.92 -12.62 -3.49
CA ILE A 94 -11.76 -13.48 -3.68
C ILE A 94 -12.18 -14.95 -3.72
N ALA A 95 -13.07 -15.36 -2.83
CA ALA A 95 -13.59 -16.72 -2.79
C ALA A 95 -14.25 -17.09 -4.12
N GLU A 96 -15.01 -16.17 -4.68
CA GLU A 96 -15.68 -16.37 -5.96
C GLU A 96 -14.68 -16.45 -7.11
N ILE A 97 -13.72 -15.55 -7.17
CA ILE A 97 -12.70 -15.51 -8.24
C ILE A 97 -11.83 -16.77 -8.23
N MET A 98 -11.43 -17.21 -7.06
CA MET A 98 -10.50 -18.33 -6.92
C MET A 98 -11.20 -19.68 -6.75
N ASP A 99 -12.51 -19.66 -6.65
CA ASP A 99 -13.32 -20.87 -6.43
C ASP A 99 -12.94 -21.61 -5.15
N TYR A 100 -12.74 -20.86 -4.09
CA TYR A 100 -12.44 -21.37 -2.74
C TYR A 100 -13.56 -21.02 -1.77
N SER A 101 -13.65 -21.75 -0.67
CA SER A 101 -14.58 -21.40 0.41
C SER A 101 -14.07 -20.16 1.15
N LEU A 102 -14.98 -19.46 1.83
CA LEU A 102 -14.62 -18.27 2.62
C LEU A 102 -13.58 -18.61 3.69
N SER A 103 -13.75 -19.73 4.38
CA SER A 103 -12.81 -20.15 5.40
C SER A 103 -11.44 -20.45 4.83
N THR A 104 -11.36 -21.06 3.66
CA THR A 104 -10.10 -21.33 2.98
C THR A 104 -9.40 -20.02 2.61
N VAL A 105 -10.14 -19.05 2.07
CA VAL A 105 -9.55 -17.74 1.73
C VAL A 105 -8.98 -17.06 2.97
N ARG A 106 -9.72 -17.06 4.07
CA ARG A 106 -9.27 -16.45 5.33
C ARG A 106 -8.01 -17.11 5.86
N VAL A 107 -7.96 -18.44 5.80
CA VAL A 107 -6.78 -19.21 6.23
C VAL A 107 -5.58 -18.87 5.35
N TYR A 108 -5.77 -18.80 4.04
CA TYR A 108 -4.69 -18.51 3.11
C TYR A 108 -4.19 -17.08 3.23
N ILE A 109 -5.07 -16.12 3.52
CA ILE A 109 -4.65 -14.74 3.82
C ILE A 109 -3.74 -14.75 5.05
N LEU A 110 -4.14 -15.43 6.11
CA LEU A 110 -3.34 -15.52 7.33
C LEU A 110 -2.00 -16.20 7.08
N LYS A 111 -1.98 -17.31 6.35
CA LYS A 111 -0.75 -18.01 6.01
C LYS A 111 0.17 -17.15 5.14
N GLY A 112 -0.39 -16.43 4.19
CA GLY A 112 0.39 -15.51 3.36
C GLY A 112 1.00 -14.39 4.17
N ILE A 113 0.25 -13.80 5.08
CA ILE A 113 0.75 -12.75 5.99
C ILE A 113 1.86 -13.29 6.89
N THR A 114 1.69 -14.51 7.41
CA THR A 114 2.70 -15.15 8.26
C THR A 114 3.99 -15.41 7.49
N GLU A 115 3.88 -15.91 6.28
CA GLU A 115 5.04 -16.14 5.41
C GLU A 115 5.76 -14.81 5.12
N LEU A 116 5.00 -13.77 4.81
CA LEU A 116 5.55 -12.44 4.53
C LEU A 116 6.22 -11.86 5.77
N ALA A 117 5.62 -12.03 6.95
CA ALA A 117 6.23 -11.58 8.20
C ALA A 117 7.59 -12.25 8.43
N ASN A 118 7.68 -13.54 8.15
CA ASN A 118 8.95 -14.28 8.28
C ASN A 118 9.99 -13.77 7.29
N ILE A 119 9.60 -13.54 6.04
CA ILE A 119 10.49 -13.01 5.00
C ILE A 119 11.01 -11.63 5.39
N LEU A 120 10.13 -10.75 5.84
CA LEU A 120 10.50 -9.39 6.23
C LEU A 120 11.37 -9.35 7.48
N GLU A 121 11.09 -10.23 8.44
CA GLU A 121 11.92 -10.37 9.62
C GLU A 121 13.34 -10.80 9.25
N TRP A 122 13.47 -11.77 8.38
CA TRP A 122 14.77 -12.22 7.89
C TRP A 122 15.52 -11.08 7.17
N CYS A 123 14.85 -10.36 6.29
CA CYS A 123 15.44 -9.22 5.59
C CYS A 123 15.85 -8.12 6.56
N TYR A 124 15.00 -7.83 7.54
CA TYR A 124 15.29 -6.80 8.56
C TYR A 124 16.49 -7.18 9.42
N SER A 125 16.56 -8.43 9.86
CA SER A 125 17.69 -8.92 10.66
C SER A 125 19.00 -8.81 9.90
N ARG A 126 18.96 -9.15 8.61
CA ARG A 126 20.13 -9.06 7.75
C ARG A 126 20.58 -7.61 7.55
N PHE A 127 19.63 -6.72 7.32
CA PHE A 127 19.89 -5.29 7.16
C PHE A 127 20.46 -4.70 8.46
N LYS A 128 19.89 -5.07 9.59
CA LYS A 128 20.34 -4.64 10.90
C LYS A 128 21.78 -5.10 11.20
N ALA A 129 22.10 -6.32 10.81
CA ALA A 129 23.46 -6.84 10.98
C ALA A 129 24.47 -6.01 10.18
N VAL A 130 24.12 -5.63 8.94
CA VAL A 130 24.97 -4.77 8.11
C VAL A 130 25.15 -3.40 8.77
N LEU A 131 24.05 -2.80 9.28
CA LEU A 131 24.13 -1.51 9.97
C LEU A 131 24.97 -1.58 11.24
N ASN A 132 24.89 -2.68 11.98
CA ASN A 132 25.70 -2.85 13.19
C ASN A 132 27.20 -2.95 12.90
N LEU A 133 27.56 -3.53 11.76
CA LEU A 133 28.95 -3.55 11.30
C LEU A 133 29.47 -2.15 11.02
N ASP A 134 28.61 -1.27 10.52
CA ASP A 134 28.98 0.12 10.24
C ASP A 134 29.15 0.94 11.52
N LYS A 135 28.51 0.52 12.61
CA LYS A 135 28.58 1.22 13.89
C LYS A 135 29.79 0.82 14.74
N CYS A 136 30.39 -0.27 14.39
CA CYS A 136 31.62 -0.70 15.06
C CYS A 136 32.84 -0.12 14.35
#